data_3ed4398c582364c8dab058d37214efc8
#
_entry.id   3ed4398c582364c8dab058d37214efc8
#
_cell.length_a   1.000
_cell.length_b   1.000
_cell.length_c   1.000
_cell.angle_alpha   90.00
_cell.angle_beta   90.00
_cell.angle_gamma   90.00
#
_symmetry.space_group_name_H-M   'P 1'
#
loop_
_entity.id
_entity.type
_entity.pdbx_description
1 polymer ?
#
loop_
_entity_poly.entity_id
_entity_poly.type
_entity_poly.pdbx_seq_one_letter_code
_entity_poly.pdbx_strand_id
1 'polypeptide(L)'
;IMSSLASSFTEKYVTWDKVDASFPAENISIYVAPGGSGVGVSAAVDKTADFGMLARAIKDSEVEKLGPDYQSFTVARDALTVSVNVENPICDVMDDMTTDMIRQIFAGEITSWDKVDASLPAEPINVYIRDLSGGAYEVFQKAVMGESEVTASATQTASMTELATNIANDKWGIGYAGFGAFNKINAKGEALKAMKVDGVEPTVENIISDTYKIQRPVMFVTGDKLTASEQAFVDYVFSQAGYDATEANGYIPAFTPAN
;
A
#
# COMPACT_ATOMS: atom_id res chain seq x y z
N ILE A 1 5.28 6.52 -4.68
CA ILE A 1 5.37 7.49 -3.59
C ILE A 1 6.73 8.22 -3.59
N MET A 2 7.88 7.56 -3.55
CA MET A 2 9.19 8.23 -3.45
C MET A 2 9.50 9.13 -4.65
N SER A 3 9.18 8.72 -5.87
CA SER A 3 9.32 9.59 -7.05
C SER A 3 8.46 10.86 -6.94
N SER A 4 7.24 10.74 -6.42
CA SER A 4 6.36 11.88 -6.20
C SER A 4 6.91 12.84 -5.13
N LEU A 5 7.41 12.30 -4.01
CA LEU A 5 8.04 13.09 -2.95
C LEU A 5 9.31 13.81 -3.44
N ALA A 6 10.16 13.09 -4.20
CA ALA A 6 11.37 13.66 -4.80
C ALA A 6 11.05 14.79 -5.79
N SER A 7 10.04 14.59 -6.66
CA SER A 7 9.59 15.64 -7.60
C SER A 7 9.03 16.86 -6.86
N SER A 8 8.15 16.65 -5.87
CA SER A 8 7.57 17.74 -5.08
C SER A 8 8.63 18.53 -4.30
N PHE A 9 9.65 17.86 -3.75
CA PHE A 9 10.77 18.52 -3.10
C PHE A 9 11.57 19.38 -4.07
N THR A 10 11.92 18.81 -5.23
CA THR A 10 12.69 19.49 -6.27
C THR A 10 11.92 20.68 -6.87
N GLU A 11 10.61 20.54 -7.09
CA GLU A 11 9.76 21.62 -7.60
C GLU A 11 9.61 22.76 -6.58
N LYS A 12 9.53 22.42 -5.28
CA LYS A 12 9.39 23.41 -4.22
C LYS A 12 10.63 24.28 -4.05
N TYR A 13 11.81 23.66 -4.07
CA TYR A 13 13.04 24.34 -3.68
C TYR A 13 13.96 24.70 -4.87
N VAL A 14 13.95 23.92 -5.94
CA VAL A 14 14.75 24.07 -7.17
C VAL A 14 16.25 23.96 -6.92
N THR A 15 16.80 24.73 -5.97
CA THR A 15 18.23 24.75 -5.61
C THR A 15 18.40 24.55 -4.11
N TRP A 16 19.55 24.00 -3.71
CA TRP A 16 19.83 23.66 -2.31
C TRP A 16 19.86 24.88 -1.38
N ASP A 17 20.33 26.05 -1.86
CA ASP A 17 20.31 27.31 -1.08
C ASP A 17 18.89 27.81 -0.74
N LYS A 18 17.87 27.28 -1.41
CA LYS A 18 16.46 27.56 -1.08
C LYS A 18 15.92 26.62 0.00
N VAL A 19 16.56 25.50 0.23
CA VAL A 19 16.27 24.60 1.35
C VAL A 19 16.86 25.18 2.63
N ASP A 20 18.17 25.52 2.58
CA ASP A 20 18.90 26.21 3.66
C ASP A 20 19.97 27.12 3.05
N ALA A 21 20.06 28.35 3.55
CA ALA A 21 21.01 29.37 3.06
C ALA A 21 22.49 28.99 3.24
N SER A 22 22.80 27.98 4.05
CA SER A 22 24.15 27.43 4.21
C SER A 22 24.55 26.45 3.12
N PHE A 23 23.62 25.99 2.30
CA PHE A 23 23.89 25.07 1.21
C PHE A 23 24.34 25.82 -0.07
N PRO A 24 25.04 25.13 -0.99
CA PRO A 24 25.44 25.73 -2.24
C PRO A 24 24.23 26.05 -3.14
N ALA A 25 24.32 27.10 -3.95
CA ALA A 25 23.31 27.48 -4.94
C ALA A 25 23.35 26.55 -6.17
N GLU A 26 23.19 25.26 -5.96
CA GLU A 26 23.20 24.21 -6.97
C GLU A 26 21.80 23.61 -7.14
N ASN A 27 21.47 23.15 -8.34
CA ASN A 27 20.21 22.50 -8.62
C ASN A 27 20.07 21.20 -7.81
N ILE A 28 18.89 21.00 -7.24
CA ILE A 28 18.55 19.73 -6.59
C ILE A 28 18.34 18.66 -7.67
N SER A 29 19.03 17.53 -7.52
CA SER A 29 18.85 16.37 -8.37
C SER A 29 18.67 15.13 -7.50
N ILE A 30 17.48 14.51 -7.55
CA ILE A 30 17.16 13.27 -6.83
C ILE A 30 16.80 12.21 -7.86
N TYR A 31 17.57 11.14 -7.91
CA TYR A 31 17.32 10.01 -8.79
C TYR A 31 16.65 8.86 -8.01
N VAL A 32 15.50 8.40 -8.52
CA VAL A 32 14.75 7.28 -7.95
C VAL A 32 14.81 6.10 -8.91
N ALA A 33 15.63 5.11 -8.58
CA ALA A 33 15.77 3.89 -9.37
C ALA A 33 14.64 2.90 -9.08
N PRO A 34 14.10 2.21 -10.10
CA PRO A 34 13.16 1.12 -9.89
C PRO A 34 13.87 -0.12 -9.32
N GLY A 35 13.16 -0.89 -8.50
CA GLY A 35 13.67 -2.15 -7.95
C GLY A 35 12.77 -2.71 -6.85
N GLY A 36 12.95 -3.97 -6.51
CA GLY A 36 12.30 -4.58 -5.35
C GLY A 36 13.02 -4.23 -4.05
N SER A 37 12.38 -4.48 -2.89
CA SER A 37 12.91 -4.16 -1.56
C SER A 37 14.32 -4.72 -1.30
N GLY A 38 14.62 -5.93 -1.81
CA GLY A 38 15.97 -6.51 -1.68
C GLY A 38 17.03 -5.73 -2.45
N VAL A 39 16.69 -5.22 -3.64
CA VAL A 39 17.59 -4.36 -4.45
C VAL A 39 17.84 -3.04 -3.72
N GLY A 40 16.80 -2.43 -3.14
CA GLY A 40 16.92 -1.22 -2.35
C GLY A 40 17.87 -1.39 -1.16
N VAL A 41 17.70 -2.47 -0.39
CA VAL A 41 18.61 -2.77 0.74
C VAL A 41 20.05 -2.98 0.26
N SER A 42 20.25 -3.77 -0.81
CA SER A 42 21.60 -3.99 -1.35
C SER A 42 22.23 -2.68 -1.80
N ALA A 43 21.48 -1.78 -2.44
CA ALA A 43 22.00 -0.49 -2.89
C ALA A 43 22.47 0.39 -1.71
N ALA A 44 21.76 0.39 -0.59
CA ALA A 44 22.17 1.09 0.62
C ALA A 44 23.39 0.42 1.30
N VAL A 45 23.44 -0.92 1.36
CA VAL A 45 24.60 -1.67 1.89
C VAL A 45 25.86 -1.41 1.05
N ASP A 46 25.73 -1.46 -0.28
CA ASP A 46 26.84 -1.28 -1.23
C ASP A 46 27.17 0.22 -1.47
N LYS A 47 26.44 1.14 -0.84
CA LYS A 47 26.58 2.60 -0.97
C LYS A 47 26.49 3.10 -2.42
N THR A 48 25.66 2.42 -3.23
CA THR A 48 25.34 2.84 -4.60
C THR A 48 24.09 3.74 -4.66
N ALA A 49 23.39 3.85 -3.53
CA ALA A 49 22.33 4.82 -3.28
C ALA A 49 22.38 5.27 -1.80
N ASP A 50 22.01 6.52 -1.55
CA ASP A 50 21.96 7.10 -0.21
C ASP A 50 20.86 6.43 0.65
N PHE A 51 19.77 6.04 0.00
CA PHE A 51 18.63 5.36 0.62
C PHE A 51 18.19 4.12 -0.14
N GLY A 52 17.94 3.03 0.58
CA GLY A 52 17.26 1.84 0.08
C GLY A 52 15.76 1.90 0.33
N MET A 53 14.94 1.73 -0.71
CA MET A 53 13.47 1.76 -0.58
C MET A 53 12.91 0.36 -0.36
N LEU A 54 11.98 0.23 0.60
CA LEU A 54 11.32 -1.03 0.94
C LEU A 54 9.79 -0.87 0.97
N ALA A 55 9.10 -1.89 0.50
CA ALA A 55 7.66 -2.06 0.67
C ALA A 55 7.38 -3.33 1.51
N ARG A 56 8.12 -3.52 2.57
CA ARG A 56 8.01 -4.53 3.63
C ARG A 56 8.83 -4.11 4.83
N ALA A 57 8.64 -4.76 5.97
CA ALA A 57 9.57 -4.63 7.08
C ALA A 57 10.98 -5.09 6.66
N ILE A 58 11.99 -4.41 7.16
CA ILE A 58 13.39 -4.82 7.00
C ILE A 58 13.64 -6.08 7.84
N LYS A 59 14.52 -6.96 7.38
CA LYS A 59 14.91 -8.17 8.09
C LYS A 59 16.09 -7.89 9.01
N ASP A 60 16.19 -8.61 10.14
CA ASP A 60 17.32 -8.45 11.08
C ASP A 60 18.68 -8.65 10.40
N SER A 61 18.80 -9.64 9.50
CA SER A 61 20.01 -9.89 8.72
C SER A 61 20.36 -8.77 7.73
N GLU A 62 19.42 -7.94 7.34
CA GLU A 62 19.64 -6.76 6.50
C GLU A 62 20.08 -5.57 7.36
N VAL A 63 19.52 -5.42 8.57
CA VAL A 63 19.96 -4.43 9.56
C VAL A 63 21.43 -4.65 9.94
N GLU A 64 21.81 -5.92 10.19
CA GLU A 64 23.19 -6.28 10.48
C GLU A 64 24.16 -5.86 9.36
N LYS A 65 23.76 -6.01 8.08
CA LYS A 65 24.57 -5.59 6.94
C LYS A 65 24.69 -4.07 6.77
N LEU A 66 23.65 -3.32 7.13
CA LEU A 66 23.67 -1.86 7.12
C LEU A 66 24.56 -1.28 8.22
N GLY A 67 24.77 -2.04 9.29
CA GLY A 67 25.73 -1.70 10.34
C GLY A 67 25.21 -0.75 11.42
N PRO A 68 26.13 -0.19 12.23
CA PRO A 68 25.78 0.53 13.46
C PRO A 68 25.13 1.90 13.24
N ASP A 69 25.29 2.50 12.06
CA ASP A 69 24.69 3.79 11.71
C ASP A 69 23.33 3.62 11.00
N TYR A 70 22.78 2.38 10.99
CA TYR A 70 21.46 2.09 10.42
C TYR A 70 20.37 3.01 10.92
N GLN A 71 19.62 3.56 9.98
CA GLN A 71 18.41 4.35 10.23
C GLN A 71 17.29 3.86 9.31
N SER A 72 16.06 3.94 9.81
CA SER A 72 14.85 3.59 9.04
C SER A 72 13.76 4.64 9.19
N PHE A 73 13.07 4.90 8.11
CA PHE A 73 12.05 5.94 8.00
C PHE A 73 10.79 5.34 7.39
N THR A 74 9.79 5.04 8.22
CA THR A 74 8.49 4.54 7.76
C THR A 74 7.64 5.73 7.33
N VAL A 75 7.38 5.82 6.04
CA VAL A 75 6.63 6.94 5.44
C VAL A 75 5.14 6.65 5.43
N ALA A 76 4.76 5.42 5.09
CA ALA A 76 3.36 5.09 4.86
C ALA A 76 3.03 3.63 5.13
N ARG A 77 1.74 3.33 5.13
CA ARG A 77 1.17 1.99 4.98
C ARG A 77 0.47 1.87 3.62
N ASP A 78 0.72 0.77 2.95
CA ASP A 78 0.00 0.34 1.75
C ASP A 78 -0.99 -0.75 2.18
N ALA A 79 -2.28 -0.43 2.22
CA ALA A 79 -3.33 -1.32 2.72
C ALA A 79 -4.34 -1.66 1.62
N LEU A 80 -4.87 -2.88 1.68
CA LEU A 80 -5.89 -3.37 0.77
C LEU A 80 -7.16 -3.70 1.55
N THR A 81 -8.29 -3.17 1.09
CA THR A 81 -9.62 -3.51 1.64
C THR A 81 -10.22 -4.66 0.84
N VAL A 82 -10.65 -5.73 1.48
CA VAL A 82 -11.52 -6.72 0.83
C VAL A 82 -12.88 -6.06 0.65
N SER A 83 -13.27 -5.84 -0.60
CA SER A 83 -14.42 -5.01 -0.94
C SER A 83 -15.40 -5.76 -1.82
N VAL A 84 -16.68 -5.51 -1.58
CA VAL A 84 -17.81 -5.95 -2.40
C VAL A 84 -18.61 -4.74 -2.88
N ASN A 85 -19.45 -4.93 -3.91
CA ASN A 85 -20.42 -3.92 -4.31
C ASN A 85 -21.42 -3.68 -3.17
N VAL A 86 -21.78 -2.41 -2.91
CA VAL A 86 -22.71 -2.05 -1.83
C VAL A 86 -24.11 -2.64 -2.03
N GLU A 87 -24.51 -2.93 -3.30
CA GLU A 87 -25.81 -3.57 -3.61
C GLU A 87 -25.76 -5.11 -3.49
N ASN A 88 -24.60 -5.71 -3.18
CA ASN A 88 -24.52 -7.14 -2.95
C ASN A 88 -25.27 -7.49 -1.66
N PRO A 89 -26.22 -8.47 -1.71
CA PRO A 89 -27.01 -8.87 -0.54
C PRO A 89 -26.17 -9.35 0.65
N ILE A 90 -24.90 -9.72 0.45
CA ILE A 90 -24.00 -10.07 1.56
C ILE A 90 -23.87 -8.92 2.55
N CYS A 91 -24.00 -7.68 2.09
CA CYS A 91 -23.92 -6.49 2.94
C CYS A 91 -24.99 -6.43 4.06
N ASP A 92 -26.11 -7.12 3.84
CA ASP A 92 -27.22 -7.23 4.81
C ASP A 92 -27.07 -8.47 5.73
N VAL A 93 -26.22 -9.44 5.35
CA VAL A 93 -26.06 -10.73 6.03
C VAL A 93 -24.86 -10.74 6.96
N MET A 94 -23.72 -10.20 6.47
CA MET A 94 -22.48 -10.14 7.26
C MET A 94 -21.64 -8.90 6.89
N ASP A 95 -20.80 -8.49 7.82
CA ASP A 95 -19.82 -7.43 7.63
C ASP A 95 -18.38 -7.90 7.89
N ASP A 96 -18.20 -9.17 8.26
CA ASP A 96 -16.93 -9.79 8.60
C ASP A 96 -16.71 -11.08 7.80
N MET A 97 -15.52 -11.24 7.24
CA MET A 97 -15.08 -12.44 6.54
C MET A 97 -13.78 -12.95 7.17
N THR A 98 -13.70 -14.26 7.41
CA THR A 98 -12.42 -14.83 7.85
C THR A 98 -11.41 -14.84 6.71
N THR A 99 -10.12 -14.72 7.04
CA THR A 99 -9.02 -14.86 6.07
C THR A 99 -9.15 -16.14 5.25
N ASP A 100 -9.56 -17.27 5.87
CA ASP A 100 -9.74 -18.54 5.16
C ASP A 100 -10.93 -18.50 4.18
N MET A 101 -12.06 -17.90 4.56
CA MET A 101 -13.20 -17.70 3.64
C MET A 101 -12.79 -16.87 2.42
N ILE A 102 -12.06 -15.77 2.62
CA ILE A 102 -11.55 -14.92 1.55
C ILE A 102 -10.60 -15.74 0.65
N ARG A 103 -9.68 -16.50 1.24
CA ARG A 103 -8.78 -17.39 0.50
C ARG A 103 -9.56 -18.39 -0.37
N GLN A 104 -10.57 -19.05 0.18
CA GLN A 104 -11.40 -20.02 -0.54
C GLN A 104 -12.15 -19.39 -1.74
N ILE A 105 -12.67 -18.18 -1.57
CA ILE A 105 -13.32 -17.42 -2.66
C ILE A 105 -12.30 -17.11 -3.76
N PHE A 106 -11.15 -16.54 -3.39
CA PHE A 106 -10.13 -16.15 -4.36
C PHE A 106 -9.40 -17.33 -4.98
N ALA A 107 -9.34 -18.48 -4.32
CA ALA A 107 -8.85 -19.74 -4.89
C ALA A 107 -9.88 -20.43 -5.81
N GLY A 108 -11.15 -19.98 -5.81
CA GLY A 108 -12.22 -20.60 -6.59
C GLY A 108 -12.77 -21.89 -5.96
N GLU A 109 -12.55 -22.10 -4.67
CA GLU A 109 -13.15 -23.20 -3.89
C GLU A 109 -14.61 -22.87 -3.56
N ILE A 110 -14.91 -21.59 -3.28
CA ILE A 110 -16.25 -21.03 -3.15
C ILE A 110 -16.52 -20.16 -4.38
N THR A 111 -17.49 -20.55 -5.20
CA THR A 111 -17.75 -19.94 -6.52
C THR A 111 -19.09 -19.25 -6.64
N SER A 112 -19.95 -19.34 -5.61
CA SER A 112 -21.26 -18.69 -5.59
C SER A 112 -21.63 -18.19 -4.20
N TRP A 113 -22.44 -17.14 -4.14
CA TRP A 113 -22.78 -16.46 -2.90
C TRP A 113 -23.58 -17.32 -1.92
N ASP A 114 -24.43 -18.24 -2.41
CA ASP A 114 -25.16 -19.22 -1.56
C ASP A 114 -24.25 -20.21 -0.83
N LYS A 115 -22.99 -20.32 -1.25
CA LYS A 115 -21.97 -21.12 -0.54
C LYS A 115 -21.23 -20.32 0.53
N VAL A 116 -21.29 -19.00 0.46
CA VAL A 116 -20.81 -18.12 1.54
C VAL A 116 -21.82 -18.11 2.68
N ASP A 117 -23.11 -17.90 2.34
CA ASP A 117 -24.22 -18.00 3.27
C ASP A 117 -25.48 -18.51 2.55
N ALA A 118 -26.16 -19.50 3.13
CA ALA A 118 -27.31 -20.17 2.53
C ALA A 118 -28.55 -19.26 2.34
N SER A 119 -28.57 -18.08 2.94
CA SER A 119 -29.62 -17.08 2.74
C SER A 119 -29.42 -16.23 1.49
N LEU A 120 -28.22 -16.27 0.90
CA LEU A 120 -27.87 -15.52 -0.29
C LEU A 120 -28.32 -16.25 -1.58
N PRO A 121 -28.58 -15.52 -2.68
CA PRO A 121 -28.93 -16.14 -3.95
C PRO A 121 -27.74 -16.94 -4.53
N ALA A 122 -28.06 -17.99 -5.29
CA ALA A 122 -27.07 -18.85 -5.97
C ALA A 122 -26.48 -18.16 -7.21
N GLU A 123 -25.93 -16.97 -7.01
CA GLU A 123 -25.28 -16.18 -8.06
C GLU A 123 -23.76 -16.39 -8.01
N PRO A 124 -23.08 -16.37 -9.17
CA PRO A 124 -21.63 -16.56 -9.22
C PRO A 124 -20.90 -15.40 -8.53
N ILE A 125 -19.75 -15.72 -7.92
CA ILE A 125 -18.85 -14.72 -7.38
C ILE A 125 -17.86 -14.30 -8.47
N ASN A 126 -17.86 -13.02 -8.85
CA ASN A 126 -16.93 -12.46 -9.81
C ASN A 126 -15.72 -11.88 -9.07
N VAL A 127 -14.57 -12.52 -9.20
CA VAL A 127 -13.34 -12.15 -8.48
C VAL A 127 -12.51 -11.18 -9.32
N TYR A 128 -12.16 -10.03 -8.73
CA TYR A 128 -11.32 -8.99 -9.33
C TYR A 128 -9.99 -8.86 -8.60
N ILE A 129 -8.90 -8.91 -9.33
CA ILE A 129 -7.53 -8.82 -8.78
C ILE A 129 -6.67 -7.84 -9.59
N ARG A 130 -5.57 -7.42 -9.00
CA ARG A 130 -4.47 -6.77 -9.71
C ARG A 130 -3.70 -7.78 -10.56
N ASP A 131 -2.96 -7.27 -11.54
CA ASP A 131 -1.98 -8.09 -12.25
C ASP A 131 -1.02 -8.77 -11.26
N LEU A 132 -0.64 -10.01 -11.57
CA LEU A 132 0.13 -10.87 -10.65
C LEU A 132 1.56 -10.37 -10.41
N SER A 133 2.06 -9.44 -11.21
CA SER A 133 3.37 -8.83 -11.03
C SER A 133 3.34 -7.59 -10.12
N GLY A 134 2.14 -7.13 -9.75
CA GLY A 134 1.94 -5.90 -8.98
C GLY A 134 2.18 -6.10 -7.48
N GLY A 135 2.79 -5.09 -6.84
CA GLY A 135 3.07 -5.12 -5.41
C GLY A 135 1.83 -5.27 -4.52
N ALA A 136 0.65 -4.88 -4.99
CA ALA A 136 -0.61 -5.11 -4.28
C ALA A 136 -1.00 -6.59 -4.28
N TYR A 137 -0.80 -7.30 -5.40
CA TYR A 137 -0.98 -8.75 -5.42
C TYR A 137 -0.05 -9.44 -4.40
N GLU A 138 1.22 -9.03 -4.33
CA GLU A 138 2.18 -9.56 -3.33
C GLU A 138 1.68 -9.39 -1.89
N VAL A 139 1.09 -8.22 -1.55
CA VAL A 139 0.48 -7.98 -0.24
C VAL A 139 -0.65 -8.97 0.02
N PHE A 140 -1.58 -9.08 -0.94
CA PHE A 140 -2.73 -9.96 -0.82
C PHE A 140 -2.32 -11.44 -0.77
N GLN A 141 -1.40 -11.86 -1.63
CA GLN A 141 -0.85 -13.23 -1.64
C GLN A 141 -0.28 -13.60 -0.28
N LYS A 142 0.54 -12.73 0.29
CA LYS A 142 1.18 -12.99 1.58
C LYS A 142 0.20 -12.99 2.76
N ALA A 143 -0.76 -12.05 2.76
CA ALA A 143 -1.65 -11.86 3.91
C ALA A 143 -2.85 -12.81 3.91
N VAL A 144 -3.32 -13.24 2.72
CA VAL A 144 -4.57 -14.01 2.56
C VAL A 144 -4.33 -15.36 1.92
N MET A 145 -3.66 -15.41 0.75
CA MET A 145 -3.57 -16.64 -0.04
C MET A 145 -2.55 -17.65 0.49
N GLY A 146 -1.48 -17.17 1.14
CA GLY A 146 -0.38 -18.03 1.58
C GLY A 146 0.25 -18.78 0.42
N GLU A 147 0.16 -20.11 0.42
CA GLU A 147 0.64 -20.98 -0.67
C GLU A 147 -0.43 -21.26 -1.75
N SER A 148 -1.69 -20.82 -1.52
CA SER A 148 -2.77 -21.02 -2.48
C SER A 148 -2.62 -20.06 -3.66
N GLU A 149 -3.01 -20.50 -4.85
CA GLU A 149 -3.07 -19.66 -6.04
C GLU A 149 -4.45 -19.05 -6.23
N VAL A 150 -4.50 -17.84 -6.80
CA VAL A 150 -5.77 -17.23 -7.19
C VAL A 150 -6.33 -17.96 -8.40
N THR A 151 -7.65 -18.16 -8.43
CA THR A 151 -8.34 -18.86 -9.52
C THR A 151 -8.04 -18.23 -10.88
N ALA A 152 -7.85 -19.07 -11.90
CA ALA A 152 -7.64 -18.62 -13.27
C ALA A 152 -8.85 -17.86 -13.87
N SER A 153 -10.03 -17.97 -13.26
CA SER A 153 -11.24 -17.24 -13.66
C SER A 153 -11.29 -15.80 -13.13
N ALA A 154 -10.36 -15.40 -12.25
CA ALA A 154 -10.31 -14.03 -11.71
C ALA A 154 -9.97 -13.02 -12.82
N THR A 155 -10.70 -11.92 -12.83
CA THR A 155 -10.45 -10.81 -13.75
C THR A 155 -9.28 -9.97 -13.25
N GLN A 156 -8.20 -9.94 -14.04
CA GLN A 156 -7.03 -9.11 -13.75
C GLN A 156 -7.22 -7.68 -14.27
N THR A 157 -6.81 -6.71 -13.47
CA THR A 157 -6.90 -5.28 -13.79
C THR A 157 -5.53 -4.61 -13.77
N ALA A 158 -5.35 -3.62 -14.66
CA ALA A 158 -4.07 -2.91 -14.80
C ALA A 158 -3.83 -1.85 -13.71
N SER A 159 -4.88 -1.40 -13.00
CA SER A 159 -4.77 -0.38 -11.94
C SER A 159 -5.70 -0.62 -10.77
N MET A 160 -5.38 -0.06 -9.58
CA MET A 160 -6.25 -0.10 -8.40
C MET A 160 -7.57 0.65 -8.61
N THR A 161 -7.54 1.74 -9.39
CA THR A 161 -8.76 2.48 -9.74
C THR A 161 -9.69 1.66 -10.61
N GLU A 162 -9.14 0.94 -11.60
CA GLU A 162 -9.91 0.03 -12.46
C GLU A 162 -10.50 -1.13 -11.64
N LEU A 163 -9.71 -1.73 -10.74
CA LEU A 163 -10.18 -2.81 -9.87
C LEU A 163 -11.37 -2.34 -9.02
N ALA A 164 -11.23 -1.23 -8.32
CA ALA A 164 -12.29 -0.65 -7.50
C ALA A 164 -13.53 -0.29 -8.34
N THR A 165 -13.34 0.24 -9.55
CA THR A 165 -14.43 0.57 -10.48
C THR A 165 -15.17 -0.69 -10.95
N ASN A 166 -14.46 -1.76 -11.25
CA ASN A 166 -15.07 -3.02 -11.69
C ASN A 166 -15.95 -3.63 -10.59
N ILE A 167 -15.47 -3.65 -9.34
CA ILE A 167 -16.29 -4.11 -8.21
C ILE A 167 -17.52 -3.21 -8.03
N ALA A 168 -17.35 -1.88 -8.12
CA ALA A 168 -18.45 -0.93 -7.97
C ALA A 168 -19.54 -1.07 -9.06
N ASN A 169 -19.18 -1.57 -10.23
CA ASN A 169 -20.11 -1.78 -11.36
C ASN A 169 -20.66 -3.22 -11.45
N ASP A 170 -20.23 -4.11 -10.57
CA ASP A 170 -20.67 -5.51 -10.56
C ASP A 170 -21.24 -5.89 -9.20
N LYS A 171 -22.57 -6.02 -9.15
CA LYS A 171 -23.29 -6.41 -7.94
C LYS A 171 -22.75 -7.69 -7.29
N TRP A 172 -22.25 -8.63 -8.07
CA TRP A 172 -21.75 -9.93 -7.62
C TRP A 172 -20.23 -9.97 -7.47
N GLY A 173 -19.60 -8.79 -7.62
CA GLY A 173 -18.16 -8.62 -7.57
C GLY A 173 -17.59 -8.64 -6.16
N ILE A 174 -16.40 -9.22 -6.04
CA ILE A 174 -15.51 -9.11 -4.87
C ILE A 174 -14.09 -8.87 -5.36
N GLY A 175 -13.32 -8.09 -4.62
CA GLY A 175 -11.91 -7.85 -4.91
C GLY A 175 -11.20 -7.18 -3.74
N TYR A 176 -9.90 -6.94 -3.91
CA TYR A 176 -9.12 -6.17 -2.94
C TYR A 176 -8.75 -4.81 -3.52
N ALA A 177 -9.42 -3.77 -3.07
CA ALA A 177 -9.10 -2.40 -3.47
C ALA A 177 -8.00 -1.81 -2.58
N GLY A 178 -7.06 -1.05 -3.17
CA GLY A 178 -6.17 -0.21 -2.36
C GLY A 178 -6.98 0.81 -1.57
N PHE A 179 -6.58 1.08 -0.32
CA PHE A 179 -7.33 1.95 0.60
C PHE A 179 -7.65 3.32 -0.01
N GLY A 180 -6.67 3.94 -0.70
CA GLY A 180 -6.90 5.21 -1.39
C GLY A 180 -7.87 5.11 -2.57
N ALA A 181 -7.85 3.99 -3.33
CA ALA A 181 -8.79 3.78 -4.44
C ALA A 181 -10.21 3.53 -3.92
N PHE A 182 -10.35 2.75 -2.84
CA PHE A 182 -11.62 2.54 -2.13
C PHE A 182 -12.23 3.88 -1.69
N ASN A 183 -11.48 4.71 -0.97
CA ASN A 183 -11.93 6.02 -0.50
C ASN A 183 -12.31 6.94 -1.66
N LYS A 184 -11.55 6.94 -2.76
CA LYS A 184 -11.80 7.77 -3.92
C LYS A 184 -13.10 7.39 -4.65
N ILE A 185 -13.41 6.11 -4.75
CA ILE A 185 -14.69 5.64 -5.32
C ILE A 185 -15.84 6.06 -4.43
N ASN A 186 -15.74 5.86 -3.11
CA ASN A 186 -16.79 6.17 -2.16
C ASN A 186 -16.96 7.68 -1.87
N ALA A 187 -16.01 8.52 -2.25
CA ALA A 187 -16.13 9.99 -2.09
C ALA A 187 -17.32 10.62 -2.84
N LYS A 188 -17.89 9.92 -3.83
CA LYS A 188 -19.05 10.38 -4.63
C LYS A 188 -20.37 9.71 -4.21
N GLY A 189 -20.36 8.87 -3.22
CA GLY A 189 -21.44 8.04 -2.73
C GLY A 189 -20.95 6.60 -2.50
N GLU A 190 -21.54 5.92 -1.54
CA GLU A 190 -21.14 4.55 -1.22
C GLU A 190 -21.42 3.61 -2.41
N ALA A 191 -20.37 3.13 -3.04
CA ALA A 191 -20.42 2.15 -4.14
C ALA A 191 -19.78 0.81 -3.73
N LEU A 192 -18.84 0.87 -2.78
CA LEU A 192 -18.12 -0.29 -2.24
C LEU A 192 -18.32 -0.38 -0.72
N LYS A 193 -18.51 -1.59 -0.22
CA LYS A 193 -18.40 -1.91 1.19
C LYS A 193 -17.11 -2.66 1.44
N ALA A 194 -16.30 -2.16 2.37
CA ALA A 194 -15.15 -2.90 2.87
C ALA A 194 -15.62 -3.90 3.94
N MET A 195 -15.22 -5.15 3.81
CA MET A 195 -15.48 -6.19 4.80
C MET A 195 -14.43 -6.09 5.91
N LYS A 196 -14.84 -6.37 7.14
CA LYS A 196 -13.90 -6.73 8.20
C LYS A 196 -13.18 -8.01 7.82
N VAL A 197 -11.98 -8.19 8.31
CA VAL A 197 -11.21 -9.43 8.14
C VAL A 197 -10.81 -9.95 9.51
N ASP A 198 -11.28 -11.16 9.85
CA ASP A 198 -11.08 -11.77 11.17
C ASP A 198 -11.49 -10.82 12.32
N GLY A 199 -12.62 -10.16 12.18
CA GLY A 199 -13.19 -9.20 13.14
C GLY A 199 -12.56 -7.80 13.10
N VAL A 200 -11.57 -7.54 12.23
CA VAL A 200 -10.85 -6.27 12.17
C VAL A 200 -11.28 -5.43 10.97
N GLU A 201 -11.79 -4.25 11.24
CA GLU A 201 -12.19 -3.27 10.21
C GLU A 201 -10.95 -2.58 9.61
N PRO A 202 -10.90 -2.33 8.28
CA PRO A 202 -9.80 -1.61 7.63
C PRO A 202 -9.89 -0.09 7.88
N THR A 203 -9.78 0.32 9.14
CA THR A 203 -9.66 1.73 9.52
C THR A 203 -8.21 2.20 9.49
N VAL A 204 -7.99 3.52 9.37
CA VAL A 204 -6.66 4.11 9.45
C VAL A 204 -5.96 3.69 10.75
N GLU A 205 -6.67 3.71 11.89
CA GLU A 205 -6.15 3.31 13.19
C GLU A 205 -5.68 1.85 13.20
N ASN A 206 -6.52 0.92 12.72
CA ASN A 206 -6.20 -0.52 12.68
C ASN A 206 -5.07 -0.84 11.69
N ILE A 207 -4.94 -0.06 10.62
CA ILE A 207 -3.87 -0.21 9.64
C ILE A 207 -2.54 0.30 10.22
N ILE A 208 -2.53 1.48 10.84
CA ILE A 208 -1.32 2.06 11.44
C ILE A 208 -0.82 1.22 12.62
N SER A 209 -1.73 0.73 13.47
CA SER A 209 -1.40 -0.12 14.61
C SER A 209 -1.02 -1.56 14.23
N ASP A 210 -1.00 -1.89 12.93
CA ASP A 210 -0.74 -3.25 12.45
C ASP A 210 -1.75 -4.30 12.95
N THR A 211 -2.95 -3.88 13.36
CA THR A 211 -4.04 -4.79 13.73
C THR A 211 -4.70 -5.37 12.48
N TYR A 212 -4.98 -4.52 11.46
CA TYR A 212 -5.43 -4.97 10.15
C TYR A 212 -4.26 -5.51 9.34
N LYS A 213 -4.33 -6.79 8.89
CA LYS A 213 -3.17 -7.52 8.38
C LYS A 213 -2.93 -7.44 6.87
N ILE A 214 -3.93 -7.04 6.07
CA ILE A 214 -3.75 -6.93 4.61
C ILE A 214 -3.11 -5.58 4.29
N GLN A 215 -1.87 -5.39 4.73
CA GLN A 215 -1.11 -4.16 4.58
C GLN A 215 0.40 -4.42 4.67
N ARG A 216 1.20 -3.44 4.27
CA ARG A 216 2.65 -3.44 4.40
C ARG A 216 3.19 -2.04 4.66
N PRO A 217 4.32 -1.90 5.37
CA PRO A 217 5.01 -0.63 5.50
C PRO A 217 5.65 -0.23 4.17
N VAL A 218 5.66 1.07 3.90
CA VAL A 218 6.46 1.71 2.87
C VAL A 218 7.50 2.58 3.58
N MET A 219 8.77 2.26 3.37
CA MET A 219 9.85 2.86 4.13
C MET A 219 11.11 3.01 3.27
N PHE A 220 12.04 3.80 3.77
CA PHE A 220 13.41 3.83 3.27
C PHE A 220 14.40 3.71 4.42
N VAL A 221 15.58 3.23 4.10
CA VAL A 221 16.65 2.92 5.06
C VAL A 221 17.99 3.43 4.55
N THR A 222 18.88 3.71 5.48
CA THR A 222 20.30 3.98 5.20
C THR A 222 21.20 3.26 6.20
N GLY A 223 22.42 2.95 5.83
CA GLY A 223 23.47 2.44 6.70
C GLY A 223 24.48 3.51 7.12
N ASP A 224 24.28 4.76 6.73
CA ASP A 224 25.17 5.87 7.00
C ASP A 224 24.49 6.96 7.86
N LYS A 225 25.32 7.82 8.45
CA LYS A 225 24.82 9.06 9.06
C LYS A 225 24.38 10.00 7.95
N LEU A 226 23.21 10.57 8.12
CA LEU A 226 22.69 11.53 7.15
C LEU A 226 23.61 12.75 7.01
N THR A 227 23.88 13.14 5.79
CA THR A 227 24.38 14.46 5.46
C THR A 227 23.31 15.52 5.70
N ALA A 228 23.68 16.79 5.75
CA ALA A 228 22.70 17.86 5.95
C ALA A 228 21.63 17.93 4.83
N SER A 229 22.01 17.63 3.60
CA SER A 229 21.07 17.59 2.46
C SER A 229 20.10 16.39 2.53
N GLU A 230 20.60 15.23 2.91
CA GLU A 230 19.75 14.03 3.12
C GLU A 230 18.78 14.25 4.28
N GLN A 231 19.23 14.84 5.39
CA GLN A 231 18.37 15.20 6.51
C GLN A 231 17.27 16.17 6.06
N ALA A 232 17.61 17.19 5.28
CA ALA A 232 16.62 18.14 4.77
C ALA A 232 15.56 17.47 3.88
N PHE A 233 15.94 16.47 3.07
CA PHE A 233 14.97 15.67 2.33
C PHE A 233 14.10 14.81 3.26
N VAL A 234 14.68 14.17 4.26
CA VAL A 234 13.93 13.42 5.29
C VAL A 234 12.95 14.33 6.01
N ASP A 235 13.37 15.52 6.45
CA ASP A 235 12.50 16.49 7.12
C ASP A 235 11.32 16.91 6.22
N TYR A 236 11.57 17.08 4.93
CA TYR A 236 10.51 17.36 3.96
C TYR A 236 9.52 16.21 3.83
N VAL A 237 9.99 14.96 3.75
CA VAL A 237 9.14 13.77 3.68
C VAL A 237 8.20 13.70 4.88
N PHE A 238 8.67 14.08 6.07
CA PHE A 238 7.89 14.06 7.31
C PHE A 238 7.18 15.39 7.64
N SER A 239 7.21 16.37 6.70
CA SER A 239 6.44 17.60 6.80
C SER A 239 4.98 17.44 6.36
N GLN A 240 4.15 18.49 6.54
CA GLN A 240 2.79 18.52 6.00
C GLN A 240 2.75 18.29 4.49
N ALA A 241 3.69 18.85 3.73
CA ALA A 241 3.76 18.63 2.28
C ALA A 241 4.03 17.16 1.92
N GLY A 242 4.89 16.47 2.68
CA GLY A 242 5.13 15.04 2.51
C GLY A 242 3.92 14.20 2.91
N TYR A 243 3.20 14.59 3.96
CA TYR A 243 1.95 13.97 4.38
C TYR A 243 0.90 14.04 3.25
N ASP A 244 0.63 15.24 2.75
CA ASP A 244 -0.35 15.49 1.68
C ASP A 244 0.02 14.73 0.39
N ALA A 245 1.30 14.70 0.04
CA ALA A 245 1.79 13.93 -1.10
C ALA A 245 1.61 12.42 -0.91
N THR A 246 1.75 11.92 0.30
CA THR A 246 1.53 10.50 0.64
C THR A 246 0.07 10.12 0.45
N GLU A 247 -0.87 10.91 0.99
CA GLU A 247 -2.31 10.70 0.82
C GLU A 247 -2.73 10.81 -0.65
N ALA A 248 -2.23 11.80 -1.38
CA ALA A 248 -2.53 12.00 -2.80
C ALA A 248 -2.12 10.80 -3.67
N ASN A 249 -1.11 10.04 -3.25
CA ASN A 249 -0.70 8.79 -3.90
C ASN A 249 -1.49 7.56 -3.44
N GLY A 250 -2.49 7.71 -2.57
CA GLY A 250 -3.38 6.64 -2.12
C GLY A 250 -2.79 5.77 -0.99
N TYR A 251 -1.74 6.24 -0.33
CA TYR A 251 -1.15 5.59 0.85
C TYR A 251 -1.65 6.23 2.14
N ILE A 252 -1.54 5.52 3.25
CA ILE A 252 -1.84 6.04 4.58
C ILE A 252 -0.52 6.53 5.19
N PRO A 253 -0.36 7.84 5.48
CA PRO A 253 0.82 8.33 6.17
C PRO A 253 1.00 7.63 7.53
N ALA A 254 2.22 7.18 7.81
CA ALA A 254 2.56 6.48 9.05
C ALA A 254 3.20 7.42 10.11
N PHE A 255 2.97 8.73 9.97
CA PHE A 255 3.55 9.75 10.85
C PHE A 255 2.57 10.93 11.02
N THR A 256 2.77 11.69 12.08
CA THR A 256 2.14 13.00 12.25
C THR A 256 3.12 14.05 11.71
N PRO A 257 2.68 14.99 10.86
CA PRO A 257 3.56 16.01 10.32
C PRO A 257 4.25 16.82 11.43
N ALA A 258 5.55 17.07 11.25
CA ALA A 258 6.24 18.03 12.09
C ALA A 258 5.69 19.44 11.81
N ASN A 259 5.38 20.18 12.88
CA ASN A 259 4.87 21.56 12.81
C ASN A 259 5.94 22.53 12.32
#